data_aef5ff4916f5e4dc2a784730f31207d4
#
_entry.id   aef5ff4916f5e4dc2a784730f31207d4
#
_cell.length_a   1.000
_cell.length_b   1.000
_cell.length_c   1.000
_cell.angle_alpha   90.00
_cell.angle_beta   90.00
_cell.angle_gamma   90.00
#
_symmetry.space_group_name_H-M   'P 1'
#
loop_
_entity.id
_entity.type
_entity.pdbx_description
1 polymer ?
#
loop_
_entity_poly.entity_id
_entity_poly.type
_entity_poly.pdbx_seq_one_letter_code
_entity_poly.pdbx_strand_id
1 'polypeptide(L)'
;MAVMKDKRHYLSACTINDEFIYAFGGFFGSTEQEINDTIEVYDVDKNTWVVLTVRMKNPLWACSALAVSPTEIILIGGKNTNRNGEVHLFNVQSKTWRSLHSMNQLRVSHKSFFFRNKIYVIGGDYDMSCEVYDIRENKWSFISSYNSLLGNSLYSFSSAIAITDGQ
;
A
#
# COMPACT_ATOMS: atom_id res chain seq x y z
N MET A 1 6.74 21.79 -6.89
CA MET A 1 6.38 20.44 -7.30
C MET A 1 5.16 20.48 -8.20
N ALA A 2 5.17 19.76 -9.33
CA ALA A 2 4.04 19.70 -10.24
C ALA A 2 2.80 19.09 -9.55
N VAL A 3 1.62 19.42 -10.08
CA VAL A 3 0.34 18.90 -9.57
C VAL A 3 0.03 17.56 -10.24
N MET A 4 -0.54 16.62 -9.51
CA MET A 4 -1.07 15.36 -10.07
C MET A 4 -2.11 15.64 -11.15
N LYS A 5 -2.26 14.72 -12.10
CA LYS A 5 -3.25 14.84 -13.19
C LYS A 5 -4.67 14.63 -12.67
N ASP A 6 -4.84 13.63 -11.80
CA ASP A 6 -6.12 13.34 -11.17
C ASP A 6 -6.11 13.79 -9.71
N LYS A 7 -7.14 14.54 -9.30
CA LYS A 7 -7.38 14.84 -7.88
C LYS A 7 -7.82 13.55 -7.20
N ARG A 8 -7.16 13.17 -6.12
CA ARG A 8 -7.49 11.95 -5.40
C ARG A 8 -7.16 12.05 -3.91
N HIS A 9 -7.95 11.41 -3.07
CA HIS A 9 -7.68 11.23 -1.65
C HIS A 9 -7.76 9.75 -1.28
N TYR A 10 -7.21 9.39 -0.15
CA TYR A 10 -7.01 8.00 0.26
C TYR A 10 -6.21 7.16 -0.75
N LEU A 11 -5.35 7.80 -1.52
CA LEU A 11 -4.39 7.12 -2.40
C LEU A 11 -3.28 6.46 -1.57
N SER A 12 -2.57 5.53 -2.20
CA SER A 12 -1.32 5.00 -1.68
C SER A 12 -0.15 5.43 -2.56
N ALA A 13 1.00 5.67 -1.95
CA ALA A 13 2.19 6.02 -2.70
C ALA A 13 3.45 5.39 -2.10
N CYS A 14 4.44 5.14 -2.95
CA CYS A 14 5.78 4.74 -2.55
C CYS A 14 6.81 5.28 -3.54
N THR A 15 8.07 5.30 -3.12
CA THR A 15 9.21 5.73 -3.95
C THR A 15 9.93 4.53 -4.55
N ILE A 16 10.50 4.73 -5.73
CA ILE A 16 11.42 3.80 -6.39
C ILE A 16 12.71 4.56 -6.73
N ASN A 17 13.85 4.05 -6.26
CA ASN A 17 15.22 4.52 -6.57
C ASN A 17 15.47 6.02 -6.27
N ASP A 18 14.70 6.62 -5.36
CA ASP A 18 14.73 8.06 -5.06
C ASP A 18 14.46 8.99 -6.27
N GLU A 19 14.09 8.41 -7.42
CA GLU A 19 13.84 9.10 -8.68
C GLU A 19 12.34 9.24 -8.98
N PHE A 20 11.55 8.24 -8.57
CA PHE A 20 10.13 8.16 -8.94
C PHE A 20 9.24 7.98 -7.72
N ILE A 21 8.09 8.69 -7.71
CA ILE A 21 6.99 8.45 -6.78
C ILE A 21 5.83 7.83 -7.57
N TYR A 22 5.43 6.64 -7.18
CA TYR A 22 4.26 5.96 -7.74
C TYR A 22 3.06 6.19 -6.83
N ALA A 23 1.96 6.68 -7.41
CA ALA A 23 0.68 6.91 -6.74
C ALA A 23 -0.39 6.00 -7.33
N PHE A 24 -1.09 5.28 -6.46
CA PHE A 24 -2.07 4.25 -6.80
C PHE A 24 -3.43 4.56 -6.23
N GLY A 25 -4.48 4.39 -7.04
CA GLY A 25 -5.86 4.37 -6.57
C GLY A 25 -6.31 5.64 -5.88
N GLY A 26 -7.05 5.45 -4.79
CA GLY A 26 -7.80 6.53 -4.14
C GLY A 26 -9.13 6.77 -4.82
N PHE A 27 -9.84 7.80 -4.40
CA PHE A 27 -11.07 8.22 -5.06
C PHE A 27 -11.14 9.75 -5.18
N PHE A 28 -11.97 10.25 -6.09
CA PHE A 28 -12.28 11.67 -6.23
C PHE A 28 -13.78 11.88 -6.03
N GLY A 29 -14.15 13.08 -5.56
CA GLY A 29 -15.54 13.36 -5.23
C GLY A 29 -15.91 13.03 -3.78
N SER A 30 -17.19 13.03 -3.49
CA SER A 30 -17.74 12.85 -2.14
C SER A 30 -18.27 11.44 -1.86
N THR A 31 -18.20 10.54 -2.82
CA THR A 31 -18.75 9.18 -2.72
C THR A 31 -17.69 8.12 -3.05
N GLU A 32 -17.74 6.99 -2.36
CA GLU A 32 -16.89 5.81 -2.61
C GLU A 32 -17.14 5.15 -3.99
N GLN A 33 -18.01 5.70 -4.82
CA GLN A 33 -18.35 5.14 -6.13
C GLN A 33 -17.37 5.54 -7.23
N GLU A 34 -16.55 6.57 -6.98
CA GLU A 34 -15.59 7.08 -7.96
C GLU A 34 -14.15 6.66 -7.61
N ILE A 35 -13.95 5.35 -7.41
CA ILE A 35 -12.63 4.81 -7.10
C ILE A 35 -11.74 4.87 -8.35
N ASN A 36 -10.57 5.45 -8.19
CA ASN A 36 -9.60 5.59 -9.28
C ASN A 36 -8.78 4.31 -9.46
N ASP A 37 -8.66 3.84 -10.69
CA ASP A 37 -7.83 2.71 -11.08
C ASP A 37 -6.50 3.11 -11.72
N THR A 38 -6.27 4.43 -11.86
CA THR A 38 -5.07 4.94 -12.51
C THR A 38 -3.83 4.84 -11.62
N ILE A 39 -2.69 4.73 -12.27
CA ILE A 39 -1.37 4.84 -11.67
C ILE A 39 -0.73 6.10 -12.20
N GLU A 40 -0.34 7.02 -11.32
CA GLU A 40 0.46 8.17 -11.68
C GLU A 40 1.89 8.03 -11.17
N VAL A 41 2.83 8.47 -11.99
CA VAL A 41 4.24 8.47 -11.66
C VAL A 41 4.77 9.88 -11.71
N TYR A 42 5.38 10.31 -10.62
CA TYR A 42 6.13 11.57 -10.56
C TYR A 42 7.60 11.29 -10.82
N ASP A 43 8.13 11.97 -11.80
CA ASP A 43 9.56 12.00 -12.10
C ASP A 43 10.16 13.20 -11.35
N VAL A 44 11.05 12.93 -10.40
CA VAL A 44 11.62 13.94 -9.50
C VAL A 44 12.47 14.95 -10.27
N ASP A 45 13.31 14.47 -11.18
CA ASP A 45 14.23 15.32 -11.95
C ASP A 45 13.50 16.20 -12.94
N LYS A 46 12.47 15.65 -13.60
CA LYS A 46 11.65 16.40 -14.56
C LYS A 46 10.57 17.26 -13.91
N ASN A 47 10.29 17.05 -12.62
CA ASN A 47 9.20 17.68 -11.89
C ASN A 47 7.86 17.53 -12.63
N THR A 48 7.51 16.32 -13.06
CA THR A 48 6.30 16.05 -13.84
C THR A 48 5.57 14.81 -13.39
N TRP A 49 4.23 14.82 -13.43
CA TRP A 49 3.39 13.65 -13.27
C TRP A 49 2.95 13.09 -14.62
N VAL A 50 3.00 11.78 -14.75
CA VAL A 50 2.55 11.02 -15.93
C VAL A 50 1.58 9.92 -15.48
N VAL A 51 0.43 9.85 -16.15
CA VAL A 51 -0.51 8.73 -15.97
C VAL A 51 -0.05 7.56 -16.82
N LEU A 52 0.13 6.39 -16.20
CA LEU A 52 0.48 5.18 -16.93
C LEU A 52 -0.71 4.65 -17.75
N THR A 53 -0.43 4.00 -18.86
CA THR A 53 -1.45 3.31 -19.69
C THR A 53 -1.98 2.06 -19.00
N VAL A 54 -1.13 1.37 -18.22
CA VAL A 54 -1.55 0.24 -17.39
C VAL A 54 -2.39 0.74 -16.21
N ARG A 55 -3.42 -0.02 -15.87
CA ARG A 55 -4.33 0.26 -14.76
C ARG A 55 -4.10 -0.68 -13.60
N MET A 56 -4.59 -0.32 -12.43
CA MET A 56 -4.68 -1.23 -11.31
C MET A 56 -5.56 -2.43 -11.68
N LYS A 57 -5.20 -3.60 -11.20
CA LYS A 57 -5.99 -4.82 -11.42
C LYS A 57 -7.40 -4.70 -10.82
N ASN A 58 -7.46 -4.12 -9.63
CA ASN A 58 -8.70 -3.76 -8.95
C ASN A 58 -8.58 -2.30 -8.48
N PRO A 59 -9.57 -1.43 -8.75
CA PRO A 59 -9.59 -0.09 -8.19
C PRO A 59 -9.68 -0.17 -6.67
N LEU A 60 -8.80 0.50 -5.95
CA LEU A 60 -8.71 0.45 -4.48
C LEU A 60 -8.43 1.83 -3.90
N TRP A 61 -8.91 2.06 -2.68
CA TRP A 61 -8.51 3.18 -1.85
C TRP A 61 -8.08 2.69 -0.46
N ALA A 62 -7.30 3.50 0.26
CA ALA A 62 -6.75 3.19 1.58
C ALA A 62 -6.05 1.82 1.66
N CYS A 63 -5.47 1.36 0.55
CA CYS A 63 -4.51 0.26 0.52
C CYS A 63 -3.13 0.74 0.99
N SER A 64 -2.18 -0.14 1.12
CA SER A 64 -0.78 0.22 1.34
C SER A 64 0.07 -0.14 0.13
N ALA A 65 1.00 0.75 -0.25
CA ALA A 65 1.96 0.54 -1.33
C ALA A 65 3.38 0.52 -0.79
N LEU A 66 4.15 -0.50 -1.14
CA LEU A 66 5.53 -0.70 -0.71
C LEU A 66 6.44 -1.03 -1.88
N ALA A 67 7.55 -0.33 -2.02
CA ALA A 67 8.66 -0.82 -2.84
C ALA A 67 9.40 -1.94 -2.09
N VAL A 68 9.56 -3.08 -2.73
CA VAL A 68 10.27 -4.25 -2.18
C VAL A 68 11.55 -4.56 -2.94
N SER A 69 11.73 -3.94 -4.10
CA SER A 69 12.96 -3.95 -4.89
C SER A 69 13.00 -2.70 -5.78
N PRO A 70 14.12 -2.44 -6.48
CA PRO A 70 14.19 -1.33 -7.45
C PRO A 70 13.17 -1.39 -8.59
N THR A 71 12.52 -2.52 -8.78
CA THR A 71 11.57 -2.73 -9.90
C THR A 71 10.20 -3.25 -9.48
N GLU A 72 9.98 -3.46 -8.18
CA GLU A 72 8.76 -4.12 -7.72
C GLU A 72 8.09 -3.34 -6.58
N ILE A 73 6.80 -3.11 -6.75
CA ILE A 73 5.91 -2.49 -5.76
C ILE A 73 4.82 -3.49 -5.40
N ILE A 74 4.56 -3.65 -4.11
CA ILE A 74 3.45 -4.47 -3.63
C ILE A 74 2.33 -3.54 -3.13
N LEU A 75 1.11 -3.79 -3.62
CA LEU A 75 -0.13 -3.22 -3.08
C LEU A 75 -0.80 -4.23 -2.16
N ILE A 76 -1.24 -3.78 -1.00
CA ILE A 76 -1.76 -4.63 0.07
C ILE A 76 -3.10 -4.09 0.55
N GLY A 77 -4.13 -4.95 0.57
CA GLY A 77 -5.44 -4.67 1.14
C GLY A 77 -6.15 -3.48 0.50
N GLY A 78 -6.79 -2.67 1.32
CA GLY A 78 -7.58 -1.53 0.88
C GLY A 78 -9.07 -1.86 0.77
N LYS A 79 -9.80 -0.99 0.10
CA LYS A 79 -11.26 -1.11 -0.08
C LYS A 79 -11.68 -0.71 -1.49
N ASN A 80 -12.66 -1.43 -2.00
CA ASN A 80 -13.53 -1.00 -3.10
C ASN A 80 -14.98 -0.98 -2.58
N THR A 81 -15.85 -1.85 -3.04
CA THR A 81 -17.19 -2.04 -2.44
C THR A 81 -17.11 -2.75 -1.08
N ASN A 82 -16.09 -3.60 -0.88
CA ASN A 82 -15.84 -4.35 0.33
C ASN A 82 -14.38 -4.18 0.76
N ARG A 83 -14.07 -4.50 2.04
CA ARG A 83 -12.70 -4.61 2.51
C ARG A 83 -11.97 -5.69 1.73
N ASN A 84 -10.69 -5.48 1.51
CA ASN A 84 -9.88 -6.35 0.68
C ASN A 84 -8.65 -6.86 1.48
N GLY A 85 -8.34 -8.14 1.31
CA GLY A 85 -7.10 -8.76 1.82
C GLY A 85 -6.13 -9.14 0.70
N GLU A 86 -6.47 -8.81 -0.55
CA GLU A 86 -5.64 -9.15 -1.71
C GLU A 86 -4.29 -8.44 -1.67
N VAL A 87 -3.31 -9.11 -2.26
CA VAL A 87 -1.95 -8.60 -2.38
C VAL A 87 -1.50 -8.75 -3.82
N HIS A 88 -1.09 -7.63 -4.42
CA HIS A 88 -0.69 -7.57 -5.80
C HIS A 88 0.70 -6.97 -5.95
N LEU A 89 1.55 -7.64 -6.70
CA LEU A 89 2.87 -7.15 -7.08
C LEU A 89 2.78 -6.49 -8.46
N PHE A 90 3.26 -5.27 -8.55
CA PHE A 90 3.43 -4.50 -9.77
C PHE A 90 4.91 -4.40 -10.13
N ASN A 91 5.27 -4.85 -11.33
CA ASN A 91 6.61 -4.63 -11.85
C ASN A 91 6.63 -3.32 -12.66
N VAL A 92 7.47 -2.37 -12.23
CA VAL A 92 7.52 -1.01 -12.81
C VAL A 92 8.19 -0.96 -14.19
N GLN A 93 9.00 -1.95 -14.55
CA GLN A 93 9.64 -2.02 -15.87
C GLN A 93 8.73 -2.66 -16.91
N SER A 94 8.24 -3.88 -16.64
CA SER A 94 7.36 -4.62 -17.55
C SER A 94 5.92 -4.09 -17.55
N LYS A 95 5.53 -3.28 -16.58
CA LYS A 95 4.16 -2.77 -16.39
C LYS A 95 3.14 -3.89 -16.20
N THR A 96 3.52 -4.97 -15.54
CA THR A 96 2.68 -6.15 -15.32
C THR A 96 2.33 -6.35 -13.87
N TRP A 97 1.20 -7.01 -13.62
CA TRP A 97 0.69 -7.37 -12.32
C TRP A 97 0.78 -8.87 -12.05
N ARG A 98 1.12 -9.24 -10.82
CA ARG A 98 1.07 -10.61 -10.32
C ARG A 98 0.35 -10.63 -8.98
N SER A 99 -0.59 -11.56 -8.79
CA SER A 99 -1.21 -11.78 -7.47
C SER A 99 -0.28 -12.59 -6.57
N LEU A 100 -0.23 -12.21 -5.30
CA LEU A 100 0.44 -12.94 -4.23
C LEU A 100 -0.62 -13.53 -3.29
N HIS A 101 -0.19 -14.27 -2.26
CA HIS A 101 -1.09 -14.76 -1.23
C HIS A 101 -1.76 -13.61 -0.49
N SER A 102 -3.09 -13.69 -0.35
CA SER A 102 -3.87 -12.71 0.41
C SER A 102 -3.55 -12.75 1.90
N MET A 103 -3.71 -11.63 2.59
CA MET A 103 -3.64 -11.56 4.05
C MET A 103 -4.68 -12.49 4.70
N ASN A 104 -4.42 -12.91 5.94
CA ASN A 104 -5.42 -13.66 6.72
C ASN A 104 -6.59 -12.76 7.15
N GLN A 105 -6.35 -11.45 7.31
CA GLN A 105 -7.37 -10.46 7.65
C GLN A 105 -7.57 -9.45 6.53
N LEU A 106 -8.83 -9.03 6.34
CA LEU A 106 -9.18 -7.95 5.41
C LEU A 106 -8.89 -6.60 6.07
N ARG A 107 -8.03 -5.78 5.47
CA ARG A 107 -7.56 -4.53 6.07
C ARG A 107 -7.76 -3.33 5.17
N VAL A 108 -8.15 -2.24 5.78
CA VAL A 108 -8.27 -0.91 5.19
C VAL A 108 -7.55 0.09 6.09
N SER A 109 -6.93 1.11 5.53
CA SER A 109 -6.22 2.16 6.30
C SER A 109 -5.08 1.63 7.20
N HIS A 110 -4.64 0.41 6.98
CA HIS A 110 -3.51 -0.18 7.70
C HIS A 110 -2.18 0.44 7.28
N LYS A 111 -1.14 0.17 8.04
CA LYS A 111 0.24 0.52 7.69
C LYS A 111 1.03 -0.72 7.39
N SER A 112 1.93 -0.62 6.41
CA SER A 112 2.86 -1.70 6.11
C SER A 112 4.26 -1.17 5.86
N PHE A 113 5.25 -2.02 6.09
CA PHE A 113 6.65 -1.72 5.85
C PHE A 113 7.41 -2.99 5.45
N PHE A 114 8.44 -2.80 4.65
CA PHE A 114 9.32 -3.86 4.20
C PHE A 114 10.60 -3.84 5.03
N PHE A 115 10.93 -4.99 5.64
CA PHE A 115 12.12 -5.12 6.45
C PHE A 115 12.64 -6.55 6.44
N ARG A 116 13.94 -6.73 6.20
CA ARG A 116 14.61 -8.04 6.18
C ARG A 116 13.87 -9.08 5.33
N ASN A 117 13.50 -8.70 4.11
CA ASN A 117 12.80 -9.56 3.16
C ASN A 117 11.40 -10.05 3.62
N LYS A 118 10.79 -9.34 4.55
CA LYS A 118 9.43 -9.58 5.04
C LYS A 118 8.60 -8.31 4.96
N ILE A 119 7.29 -8.48 4.81
CA ILE A 119 6.34 -7.37 4.86
C ILE A 119 5.57 -7.48 6.17
N TYR A 120 5.60 -6.43 6.95
CA TYR A 120 4.84 -6.30 8.19
C TYR A 120 3.64 -5.42 7.93
N VAL A 121 2.47 -5.87 8.37
CA VAL A 121 1.20 -5.13 8.28
C VAL A 121 0.63 -4.95 9.67
N ILE A 122 0.30 -3.71 10.00
CA ILE A 122 -0.11 -3.32 11.35
C ILE A 122 -1.49 -2.66 11.29
N GLY A 123 -2.42 -3.16 12.09
CA GLY A 123 -3.72 -2.58 12.33
C GLY A 123 -4.59 -2.48 11.08
N GLY A 124 -5.30 -1.39 10.98
CA GLY A 124 -6.32 -1.10 9.99
C GLY A 124 -7.64 -0.80 10.68
N ASP A 125 -8.66 -0.43 9.90
CA ASP A 125 -9.97 -0.10 10.45
C ASP A 125 -10.56 -1.34 11.16
N TYR A 126 -10.85 -1.18 12.45
CA TYR A 126 -11.46 -2.21 13.31
C TYR A 126 -10.60 -3.46 13.59
N ASP A 127 -9.34 -3.48 13.22
CA ASP A 127 -8.45 -4.60 13.50
C ASP A 127 -7.12 -4.12 14.08
N MET A 128 -6.82 -4.59 15.29
CA MET A 128 -5.58 -4.27 16.02
C MET A 128 -4.51 -5.34 15.85
N SER A 129 -4.78 -6.39 15.07
CA SER A 129 -3.82 -7.45 14.82
C SER A 129 -2.71 -7.03 13.88
N CYS A 130 -1.59 -7.75 13.95
CA CYS A 130 -0.46 -7.57 13.05
C CYS A 130 -0.18 -8.88 12.31
N GLU A 131 0.20 -8.75 11.05
CA GLU A 131 0.59 -9.89 10.23
C GLU A 131 1.97 -9.64 9.61
N VAL A 132 2.69 -10.73 9.36
CA VAL A 132 3.94 -10.72 8.61
C VAL A 132 3.84 -11.65 7.42
N TYR A 133 4.25 -11.16 6.26
CA TYR A 133 4.39 -11.93 5.04
C TYR A 133 5.86 -12.27 4.80
N ASP A 134 6.16 -13.56 4.74
CA ASP A 134 7.46 -14.03 4.29
C ASP A 134 7.42 -14.20 2.76
N ILE A 135 8.20 -13.37 2.06
CA ILE A 135 8.22 -13.37 0.59
C ILE A 135 8.77 -14.70 0.03
N ARG A 136 9.73 -15.33 0.73
CA ARG A 136 10.35 -16.58 0.27
C ARG A 136 9.40 -17.76 0.41
N GLU A 137 8.68 -17.80 1.54
CA GLU A 137 7.71 -18.86 1.83
C GLU A 137 6.34 -18.60 1.17
N ASN A 138 6.11 -17.38 0.67
CA ASN A 138 4.83 -16.92 0.14
C ASN A 138 3.67 -17.16 1.13
N LYS A 139 3.89 -16.78 2.40
CA LYS A 139 2.99 -17.11 3.50
C LYS A 139 2.81 -15.96 4.46
N TRP A 140 1.56 -15.76 4.91
CA TRP A 140 1.20 -14.85 6.00
C TRP A 140 1.13 -15.57 7.34
N SER A 141 1.56 -14.91 8.39
CA SER A 141 1.45 -15.37 9.77
C SER A 141 1.07 -14.21 10.68
N PHE A 142 0.24 -14.47 11.68
CA PHE A 142 -0.05 -13.47 12.71
C PHE A 142 1.19 -13.26 13.59
N ILE A 143 1.43 -12.00 13.93
CA ILE A 143 2.32 -11.60 15.00
C ILE A 143 1.44 -11.40 16.22
N SER A 144 1.92 -11.76 17.42
CA SER A 144 1.14 -11.64 18.67
C SER A 144 0.45 -10.28 18.77
N SER A 145 -0.83 -10.30 19.11
CA SER A 145 -1.71 -9.13 19.12
C SER A 145 -1.22 -8.04 20.08
N TYR A 146 -1.29 -6.81 19.64
CA TYR A 146 -1.03 -5.61 20.41
C TYR A 146 -2.12 -5.32 21.49
N ASN A 147 -3.11 -6.20 21.61
CA ASN A 147 -4.30 -6.03 22.46
C ASN A 147 -4.05 -5.95 23.96
N SER A 148 -2.84 -6.20 24.43
CA SER A 148 -2.56 -6.18 25.88
C SER A 148 -2.08 -4.84 26.43
N LEU A 149 -1.77 -3.84 25.58
CA LEU A 149 -1.10 -2.61 26.02
C LEU A 149 -1.90 -1.32 25.84
N LEU A 150 -2.90 -1.29 24.99
CA LEU A 150 -3.69 -0.10 24.72
C LEU A 150 -5.17 -0.45 24.84
N GLY A 151 -5.80 -0.09 25.94
CA GLY A 151 -7.23 -0.26 26.12
C GLY A 151 -8.05 0.15 24.89
N ASN A 152 -9.33 -0.21 24.82
CA ASN A 152 -10.29 -0.15 23.71
C ASN A 152 -10.42 1.17 22.91
N SER A 153 -9.34 1.89 22.66
CA SER A 153 -9.33 3.13 21.88
C SER A 153 -9.09 2.80 20.40
N LEU A 154 -10.15 2.78 19.64
CA LEU A 154 -10.16 2.67 18.18
C LEU A 154 -9.69 4.00 17.55
N TYR A 155 -8.41 4.16 17.31
CA TYR A 155 -7.90 5.30 16.55
C TYR A 155 -7.01 4.79 15.41
N SER A 156 -7.21 5.38 14.24
CA SER A 156 -6.34 5.19 13.09
C SER A 156 -4.93 5.71 13.42
N PHE A 157 -3.95 4.84 13.44
CA PHE A 157 -2.55 5.26 13.60
C PHE A 157 -2.02 5.82 12.29
N SER A 158 -1.73 7.11 12.28
CA SER A 158 -0.93 7.74 11.22
C SER A 158 0.48 8.01 11.77
N SER A 159 1.34 7.01 11.82
CA SER A 159 2.74 7.22 12.16
C SER A 159 3.66 6.44 11.23
N ALA A 160 4.65 7.11 10.70
CA ALA A 160 5.76 6.46 10.02
C ALA A 160 6.70 5.88 11.08
N ILE A 161 7.02 4.58 10.97
CA ILE A 161 8.09 3.96 11.77
C ILE A 161 9.35 4.01 10.90
N ALA A 162 10.32 4.83 11.29
CA ALA A 162 11.66 4.72 10.75
C ALA A 162 12.39 3.62 11.52
N ILE A 163 12.72 2.52 10.86
CA ILE A 163 13.63 1.52 11.41
C ILE A 163 15.02 1.93 10.95
N THR A 164 15.82 2.48 11.86
CA THR A 164 17.24 2.66 11.63
C THR A 164 17.94 1.37 12.03
N ASP A 165 18.71 0.77 11.11
CA ASP A 165 19.66 -0.27 11.48
C ASP A 165 20.66 0.40 12.44
N GLY A 166 20.54 0.09 13.74
CA GLY A 166 21.53 0.52 14.72
C GLY A 166 22.90 -0.05 14.33
N GLN A 167 23.83 0.83 14.05
CA GLN A 167 25.26 0.50 14.00
C GLN A 167 25.77 0.17 15.38
#